data_b49bca7268776ce0301994abe161a1de
#
_entry.id   b49bca7268776ce0301994abe161a1de
#
_cell.length_a   1.000
_cell.length_b   1.000
_cell.length_c   1.000
_cell.angle_alpha   90.00
_cell.angle_beta   90.00
_cell.angle_gamma   90.00
#
_symmetry.space_group_name_H-M   'P 1'
#
loop_
_entity.id
_entity.type
_entity.pdbx_description
1 polymer ?
#
loop_
_entity_poly.entity_id
_entity_poly.type
_entity_poly.pdbx_seq_one_letter_code
_entity_poly.pdbx_strand_id
1 'polypeptide(L)'
;MHKFLLLGVAALAISACSDKGAETDSKERAAEMDYGAFIPMKPGQWETKFVFTDIDVPTLGKAEKQQIMDEVAKSASSRSCLTEAEAKKPAADFFGGNGAEKCVYKAFDVSGQNIRMKLSCGMEGMGSVDMELAGVMGETAFNYDSKFDVRLPMIGKVKMQGKAT
;
A
#
# COMPACT_ATOMS: atom_id res chain seq x y z
N MET A 1 -41.13 15.55 -44.84
CA MET A 1 -41.29 15.18 -43.42
C MET A 1 -40.38 14.00 -43.14
N HIS A 2 -39.12 14.27 -42.74
CA HIS A 2 -38.15 13.21 -42.41
C HIS A 2 -37.89 13.27 -40.90
N LYS A 3 -38.37 12.27 -40.18
CA LYS A 3 -38.09 12.08 -38.76
C LYS A 3 -36.73 11.42 -38.60
N PHE A 4 -35.70 12.16 -38.18
CA PHE A 4 -34.44 11.59 -37.72
C PHE A 4 -34.61 11.09 -36.29
N LEU A 5 -34.54 9.78 -36.12
CA LEU A 5 -34.41 9.11 -34.82
C LEU A 5 -32.94 9.16 -34.42
N LEU A 6 -32.61 9.99 -33.45
CA LEU A 6 -31.28 9.98 -32.81
C LEU A 6 -31.25 8.83 -31.76
N LEU A 7 -30.62 7.71 -32.10
CA LEU A 7 -30.23 6.71 -31.11
C LEU A 7 -29.04 7.26 -30.32
N GLY A 8 -29.28 7.62 -29.06
CA GLY A 8 -28.24 7.94 -28.12
C GLY A 8 -27.53 6.65 -27.65
N VAL A 9 -26.30 6.44 -28.11
CA VAL A 9 -25.40 5.40 -27.57
C VAL A 9 -24.86 5.91 -26.23
N ALA A 10 -25.40 5.40 -25.12
CA ALA A 10 -24.85 5.62 -23.81
C ALA A 10 -23.54 4.79 -23.73
N ALA A 11 -22.40 5.42 -23.94
CA ALA A 11 -21.09 4.87 -23.68
C ALA A 11 -20.92 4.74 -22.16
N LEU A 12 -21.08 3.53 -21.64
CA LEU A 12 -20.62 3.15 -20.30
C LEU A 12 -19.10 3.29 -20.31
N ALA A 13 -18.60 4.39 -19.77
CA ALA A 13 -17.19 4.55 -19.47
C ALA A 13 -16.83 3.56 -18.35
N ILE A 14 -16.40 2.38 -18.74
CA ILE A 14 -15.65 1.48 -17.87
C ILE A 14 -14.35 2.24 -17.59
N SER A 15 -14.24 2.86 -16.41
CA SER A 15 -12.97 3.42 -15.92
C SER A 15 -12.01 2.26 -15.69
N ALA A 16 -11.43 1.76 -16.79
CA ALA A 16 -10.31 0.86 -16.72
C ALA A 16 -9.19 1.58 -15.96
N CYS A 17 -8.63 0.95 -14.93
CA CYS A 17 -7.40 1.38 -14.30
C CYS A 17 -6.34 1.54 -15.40
N SER A 18 -6.05 2.78 -15.77
CA SER A 18 -5.06 3.06 -16.81
C SER A 18 -3.68 2.94 -16.17
N ASP A 19 -2.82 2.12 -16.76
CA ASP A 19 -1.43 1.91 -16.32
C ASP A 19 -0.69 3.25 -16.21
N LYS A 20 -0.58 3.77 -14.99
CA LYS A 20 0.44 4.77 -14.67
C LYS A 20 1.53 4.03 -13.92
N GLY A 21 2.63 3.82 -14.63
CA GLY A 21 3.79 3.06 -14.28
C GLY A 21 4.22 3.08 -12.82
N ALA A 22 3.97 2.00 -12.13
CA ALA A 22 4.81 1.62 -11.01
C ALA A 22 6.15 1.14 -11.59
N GLU A 23 7.24 1.58 -10.99
CA GLU A 23 8.58 1.32 -11.50
C GLU A 23 8.83 -0.19 -11.71
N THR A 24 9.49 -0.50 -12.81
CA THR A 24 9.82 -1.85 -13.28
C THR A 24 10.47 -2.75 -12.22
N ASP A 25 11.23 -2.18 -11.30
CA ASP A 25 12.05 -2.93 -10.34
C ASP A 25 11.23 -3.66 -9.25
N SER A 26 10.14 -3.04 -8.74
CA SER A 26 9.26 -3.68 -7.74
C SER A 26 8.36 -4.75 -8.36
N LYS A 27 7.95 -4.54 -9.61
CA LYS A 27 7.14 -5.52 -10.37
C LYS A 27 7.95 -6.75 -10.77
N GLU A 28 9.21 -6.59 -11.20
CA GLU A 28 10.10 -7.71 -11.52
C GLU A 28 10.37 -8.57 -10.28
N ARG A 29 10.67 -7.96 -9.14
CA ARG A 29 10.88 -8.68 -7.88
C ARG A 29 9.62 -9.36 -7.36
N ALA A 30 8.44 -8.74 -7.53
CA ALA A 30 7.18 -9.38 -7.20
C ALA A 30 6.93 -10.63 -8.07
N ALA A 31 7.37 -10.63 -9.33
CA ALA A 31 7.24 -11.77 -10.22
C ALA A 31 8.09 -12.99 -9.79
N GLU A 32 9.23 -12.74 -9.13
CA GLU A 32 10.15 -13.77 -8.61
C GLU A 32 9.73 -14.35 -7.25
N MET A 33 8.81 -13.69 -6.53
CA MET A 33 8.35 -14.15 -5.22
C MET A 33 7.45 -15.38 -5.35
N ASP A 34 7.65 -16.34 -4.44
CA ASP A 34 6.71 -17.44 -4.27
C ASP A 34 5.53 -16.99 -3.40
N TYR A 35 4.41 -16.74 -4.04
CA TYR A 35 3.18 -16.36 -3.36
C TYR A 35 2.43 -17.55 -2.74
N GLY A 36 2.92 -18.80 -2.96
CA GLY A 36 2.35 -20.00 -2.35
C GLY A 36 0.84 -20.09 -2.50
N ALA A 37 0.14 -20.23 -1.37
CA ALA A 37 -1.32 -20.32 -1.29
C ALA A 37 -2.00 -18.93 -1.22
N PHE A 38 -1.39 -17.88 -1.78
CA PHE A 38 -1.96 -16.53 -1.82
C PHE A 38 -3.34 -16.52 -2.49
N ILE A 39 -4.31 -15.91 -1.82
CA ILE A 39 -5.64 -15.70 -2.38
C ILE A 39 -5.59 -14.44 -3.26
N PRO A 40 -5.81 -14.55 -4.57
CA PRO A 40 -5.80 -13.37 -5.44
C PRO A 40 -6.79 -12.31 -4.97
N MET A 41 -6.34 -11.08 -4.96
CA MET A 41 -7.19 -9.93 -4.71
C MET A 41 -8.12 -9.69 -5.91
N LYS A 42 -9.24 -9.02 -5.72
CA LYS A 42 -10.05 -8.57 -6.84
C LYS A 42 -9.40 -7.39 -7.53
N PRO A 43 -9.29 -7.38 -8.86
CA PRO A 43 -8.84 -6.21 -9.59
C PRO A 43 -9.80 -5.04 -9.41
N GLY A 44 -9.28 -3.84 -9.47
CA GLY A 44 -10.07 -2.62 -9.30
C GLY A 44 -9.42 -1.60 -8.37
N GLN A 45 -10.23 -0.63 -7.93
CA GLN A 45 -9.76 0.41 -7.04
C GLN A 45 -9.74 -0.08 -5.59
N TRP A 46 -8.60 0.10 -4.94
CA TRP A 46 -8.37 -0.19 -3.53
C TRP A 46 -8.09 1.10 -2.77
N GLU A 47 -8.58 1.17 -1.55
CA GLU A 47 -8.27 2.24 -0.60
C GLU A 47 -7.57 1.63 0.60
N THR A 48 -6.36 2.11 0.89
CA THR A 48 -5.60 1.72 2.08
C THR A 48 -5.64 2.85 3.08
N LYS A 49 -6.07 2.55 4.30
CA LYS A 49 -6.10 3.49 5.42
C LYS A 49 -5.15 3.03 6.52
N PHE A 50 -4.25 3.94 6.92
CA PHE A 50 -3.38 3.72 8.07
C PHE A 50 -3.91 4.47 9.29
N VAL A 51 -3.80 3.81 10.44
CA VAL A 51 -4.02 4.42 11.75
C VAL A 51 -2.83 4.08 12.62
N PHE A 52 -2.02 5.09 12.98
CA PHE A 52 -0.89 4.89 13.88
C PHE A 52 -1.38 4.92 15.32
N THR A 53 -0.88 3.99 16.13
CA THR A 53 -1.27 3.81 17.53
C THR A 53 -0.17 4.21 18.50
N ASP A 54 1.08 4.23 18.03
CA ASP A 54 2.23 4.62 18.83
C ASP A 54 3.37 5.17 17.97
N ILE A 55 4.14 6.09 18.56
CA ILE A 55 5.38 6.64 17.99
C ILE A 55 6.43 6.80 19.09
N ASP A 56 7.60 6.21 18.86
CA ASP A 56 8.72 6.27 19.80
C ASP A 56 9.62 7.49 19.49
N VAL A 57 9.26 8.62 20.09
CA VAL A 57 10.06 9.85 20.09
C VAL A 57 10.04 10.40 21.52
N PRO A 58 11.07 10.11 22.35
CA PRO A 58 11.06 10.41 23.77
C PRO A 58 10.91 11.89 24.12
N THR A 59 11.34 12.78 23.22
CA THR A 59 11.34 14.24 23.44
C THR A 59 9.98 14.91 23.20
N LEU A 60 9.02 14.18 22.62
CA LEU A 60 7.71 14.73 22.27
C LEU A 60 6.66 14.43 23.35
N GLY A 61 5.82 15.43 23.63
CA GLY A 61 4.63 15.27 24.45
C GLY A 61 3.53 14.45 23.75
N LYS A 62 2.54 14.01 24.54
CA LYS A 62 1.45 13.14 24.01
C LYS A 62 0.65 13.81 22.89
N ALA A 63 0.35 15.11 23.02
CA ALA A 63 -0.42 15.85 22.01
C ALA A 63 0.37 15.99 20.70
N GLU A 64 1.66 16.28 20.78
CA GLU A 64 2.55 16.37 19.61
C GLU A 64 2.70 15.04 18.90
N LYS A 65 2.86 13.94 19.65
CA LYS A 65 2.88 12.57 19.09
C LYS A 65 1.60 12.26 18.34
N GLN A 66 0.43 12.59 18.90
CA GLN A 66 -0.84 12.35 18.25
C GLN A 66 -0.97 13.14 16.95
N GLN A 67 -0.61 14.42 16.95
CA GLN A 67 -0.64 15.25 15.76
C GLN A 67 0.25 14.67 14.63
N ILE A 68 1.47 14.23 14.97
CA ILE A 68 2.37 13.62 14.00
C ILE A 68 1.77 12.32 13.44
N MET A 69 1.24 11.47 14.31
CA MET A 69 0.61 10.21 13.87
C MET A 69 -0.56 10.46 12.92
N ASP A 70 -1.40 11.45 13.19
CA ASP A 70 -2.54 11.81 12.35
C ASP A 70 -2.08 12.35 10.98
N GLU A 71 -1.04 13.18 10.93
CA GLU A 71 -0.49 13.69 9.66
C GLU A 71 0.17 12.59 8.84
N VAL A 72 0.96 11.73 9.48
CA VAL A 72 1.59 10.59 8.79
C VAL A 72 0.52 9.61 8.30
N ALA A 73 -0.53 9.35 9.06
CA ALA A 73 -1.63 8.50 8.65
C ALA A 73 -2.33 9.03 7.38
N LYS A 74 -2.58 10.32 7.30
CA LYS A 74 -3.17 10.94 6.10
C LYS A 74 -2.26 10.79 4.88
N SER A 75 -0.95 11.03 5.05
CA SER A 75 0.01 10.92 3.93
C SER A 75 0.24 9.47 3.48
N ALA A 76 0.22 8.51 4.41
CA ALA A 76 0.41 7.09 4.11
C ALA A 76 -0.86 6.45 3.52
N SER A 77 -2.05 6.98 3.82
CA SER A 77 -3.29 6.47 3.25
C SER A 77 -3.36 6.75 1.75
N SER A 78 -3.74 5.75 0.98
CA SER A 78 -3.65 5.81 -0.49
C SER A 78 -4.87 5.20 -1.17
N ARG A 79 -5.03 5.56 -2.43
CA ARG A 79 -5.89 4.86 -3.38
C ARG A 79 -5.04 4.36 -4.53
N SER A 80 -5.16 3.08 -4.81
CA SER A 80 -4.44 2.42 -5.89
C SER A 80 -5.39 1.59 -6.73
N CYS A 81 -5.02 1.38 -7.99
CA CYS A 81 -5.70 0.45 -8.86
C CYS A 81 -4.86 -0.81 -9.01
N LEU A 82 -5.49 -1.98 -8.86
CA LEU A 82 -4.90 -3.27 -9.21
C LEU A 82 -5.45 -3.74 -10.54
N THR A 83 -4.58 -4.02 -11.48
CA THR A 83 -4.90 -4.76 -12.70
C THR A 83 -5.11 -6.25 -12.37
N GLU A 84 -5.64 -7.04 -13.29
CA GLU A 84 -5.78 -8.50 -13.09
C GLU A 84 -4.45 -9.21 -12.83
N ALA A 85 -3.37 -8.75 -13.42
CA ALA A 85 -2.04 -9.30 -13.21
C ALA A 85 -1.50 -8.95 -11.82
N GLU A 86 -1.62 -7.70 -11.43
CA GLU A 86 -1.19 -7.20 -10.11
C GLU A 86 -2.03 -7.78 -8.97
N ALA A 87 -3.32 -8.01 -9.20
CA ALA A 87 -4.19 -8.62 -8.21
C ALA A 87 -3.79 -10.06 -7.85
N LYS A 88 -3.12 -10.76 -8.75
CA LYS A 88 -2.56 -12.10 -8.51
C LYS A 88 -1.21 -12.06 -7.81
N LYS A 89 -0.43 -11.01 -8.06
CA LYS A 89 0.93 -10.81 -7.52
C LYS A 89 1.16 -9.32 -7.23
N PRO A 90 0.57 -8.79 -6.15
CA PRO A 90 0.70 -7.37 -5.85
C PRO A 90 2.16 -7.00 -5.53
N ALA A 91 2.62 -5.90 -6.11
CA ALA A 91 3.95 -5.38 -5.84
C ALA A 91 4.06 -4.79 -4.42
N ALA A 92 5.26 -4.69 -3.91
CA ALA A 92 5.52 -4.17 -2.57
C ALA A 92 4.98 -2.74 -2.36
N ASP A 93 5.00 -1.94 -3.42
CA ASP A 93 4.52 -0.55 -3.40
C ASP A 93 3.02 -0.44 -3.11
N PHE A 94 2.24 -1.46 -3.48
CA PHE A 94 0.81 -1.50 -3.16
C PHE A 94 0.57 -1.45 -1.64
N PHE A 95 1.42 -2.11 -0.85
CA PHE A 95 1.31 -2.15 0.61
C PHE A 95 2.04 -1.01 1.31
N GLY A 96 2.95 -0.33 0.62
CA GLY A 96 3.75 0.76 1.16
C GLY A 96 2.99 2.06 1.39
N GLY A 97 1.89 2.25 0.69
CA GLY A 97 1.11 3.49 0.73
C GLY A 97 1.74 4.63 -0.08
N ASN A 98 1.14 5.82 0.02
CA ASN A 98 1.64 7.01 -0.67
C ASN A 98 3.00 7.45 -0.10
N GLY A 99 3.90 7.83 -1.00
CA GLY A 99 5.26 8.28 -0.65
C GLY A 99 6.25 7.15 -0.37
N ALA A 100 5.82 5.91 -0.38
CA ALA A 100 6.69 4.75 -0.34
C ALA A 100 7.13 4.40 -1.77
N GLU A 101 8.14 5.09 -2.26
CA GLU A 101 8.74 4.81 -3.56
C GLU A 101 9.73 3.66 -3.42
N LYS A 102 9.82 2.82 -4.47
CA LYS A 102 10.83 1.74 -4.55
C LYS A 102 10.81 0.78 -3.37
N CYS A 103 9.61 0.33 -3.00
CA CYS A 103 9.48 -0.75 -2.02
C CYS A 103 9.94 -2.09 -2.59
N VAL A 104 10.64 -2.86 -1.76
CA VAL A 104 11.02 -4.23 -2.09
C VAL A 104 10.61 -5.16 -0.96
N TYR A 105 10.19 -6.36 -1.31
CA TYR A 105 9.97 -7.43 -0.33
C TYR A 105 11.32 -7.90 0.22
N LYS A 106 11.40 -8.00 1.55
CA LYS A 106 12.46 -8.70 2.26
C LYS A 106 12.02 -10.08 2.73
N ALA A 107 10.73 -10.24 3.01
CA ALA A 107 10.07 -11.51 3.28
C ALA A 107 8.59 -11.41 2.94
N PHE A 108 8.02 -12.54 2.53
CA PHE A 108 6.60 -12.68 2.23
C PHE A 108 6.17 -14.10 2.56
N ASP A 109 5.41 -14.27 3.63
CA ASP A 109 4.95 -15.56 4.11
C ASP A 109 3.42 -15.60 4.08
N VAL A 110 2.84 -16.63 3.49
CA VAL A 110 1.40 -16.82 3.37
C VAL A 110 1.01 -18.17 3.97
N SER A 111 -0.04 -18.15 4.81
CA SER A 111 -0.67 -19.35 5.35
C SER A 111 -2.19 -19.17 5.35
N GLY A 112 -2.85 -19.65 4.30
CA GLY A 112 -4.26 -19.37 4.04
C GLY A 112 -4.50 -17.89 3.83
N GLN A 113 -5.34 -17.27 4.66
CA GLN A 113 -5.59 -15.82 4.63
C GLN A 113 -4.57 -15.02 5.46
N ASN A 114 -3.75 -15.70 6.28
CA ASN A 114 -2.76 -15.00 7.09
C ASN A 114 -1.54 -14.66 6.27
N ILE A 115 -1.11 -13.42 6.36
CA ILE A 115 0.06 -12.89 5.65
C ILE A 115 1.00 -12.22 6.64
N ARG A 116 2.29 -12.44 6.42
CA ARG A 116 3.37 -11.66 7.03
C ARG A 116 4.27 -11.15 5.94
N MET A 117 4.54 -9.86 5.97
CA MET A 117 5.41 -9.20 5.01
C MET A 117 6.44 -8.37 5.71
N LYS A 118 7.65 -8.36 5.15
CA LYS A 118 8.68 -7.37 5.46
C LYS A 118 9.01 -6.63 4.20
N LEU A 119 8.90 -5.31 4.26
CA LEU A 119 9.14 -4.40 3.16
C LEU A 119 10.27 -3.46 3.52
N SER A 120 11.04 -3.06 2.53
CA SER A 120 12.00 -1.97 2.69
C SER A 120 11.76 -0.98 1.57
N CYS A 121 11.43 0.26 1.91
CA CYS A 121 11.08 1.31 0.99
C CYS A 121 12.09 2.46 1.08
N GLY A 122 12.56 2.95 -0.06
CA GLY A 122 13.26 4.22 -0.15
C GLY A 122 12.27 5.38 -0.06
N MET A 123 12.67 6.46 0.60
CA MET A 123 11.96 7.74 0.57
C MET A 123 12.89 8.77 -0.06
N GLU A 124 12.52 9.30 -1.22
CA GLU A 124 13.39 10.17 -2.00
C GLU A 124 13.83 11.40 -1.19
N GLY A 125 15.14 11.54 -0.97
CA GLY A 125 15.74 12.61 -0.16
C GLY A 125 15.46 12.56 1.34
N MET A 126 14.61 11.64 1.82
CA MET A 126 14.16 11.57 3.22
C MET A 126 14.65 10.34 3.99
N GLY A 127 15.35 9.41 3.34
CA GLY A 127 15.87 8.21 4.01
C GLY A 127 15.19 6.91 3.61
N SER A 128 14.89 6.05 4.56
CA SER A 128 14.24 4.75 4.31
C SER A 128 13.27 4.35 5.41
N VAL A 129 12.33 3.51 5.07
CA VAL A 129 11.42 2.86 6.03
C VAL A 129 11.45 1.35 5.83
N ASP A 130 11.69 0.62 6.91
CA ASP A 130 11.47 -0.81 6.97
C ASP A 130 10.11 -1.06 7.64
N MET A 131 9.26 -1.87 7.01
CA MET A 131 7.92 -2.17 7.50
C MET A 131 7.77 -3.67 7.74
N GLU A 132 7.12 -4.00 8.83
CA GLU A 132 6.60 -5.35 9.08
C GLU A 132 5.08 -5.26 9.14
N LEU A 133 4.42 -6.02 8.28
CA LEU A 133 2.96 -6.13 8.20
C LEU A 133 2.57 -7.57 8.52
N ALA A 134 1.62 -7.76 9.42
CA ALA A 134 1.10 -9.06 9.77
C ALA A 134 -0.41 -9.00 9.97
N GLY A 135 -1.16 -9.87 9.31
CA GLY A 135 -2.60 -9.84 9.40
C GLY A 135 -3.30 -10.78 8.45
N VAL A 136 -4.49 -10.41 8.04
CA VAL A 136 -5.32 -11.20 7.14
C VAL A 136 -5.58 -10.45 5.84
N MET A 137 -5.57 -11.19 4.75
CA MET A 137 -5.92 -10.72 3.43
C MET A 137 -7.01 -11.59 2.83
N GLY A 138 -7.97 -10.95 2.21
CA GLY A 138 -9.00 -11.59 1.43
C GLY A 138 -9.09 -10.98 0.03
N GLU A 139 -10.06 -11.45 -0.75
CA GLU A 139 -10.26 -10.99 -2.11
C GLU A 139 -10.61 -9.50 -2.23
N THR A 140 -11.28 -8.93 -1.24
CA THR A 140 -11.85 -7.58 -1.29
C THR A 140 -11.44 -6.67 -0.13
N ALA A 141 -10.73 -7.18 0.84
CA ALA A 141 -10.30 -6.44 2.02
C ALA A 141 -9.07 -7.06 2.66
N PHE A 142 -8.30 -6.25 3.37
CA PHE A 142 -7.21 -6.69 4.23
C PHE A 142 -7.24 -5.95 5.57
N ASN A 143 -6.56 -6.53 6.55
CA ASN A 143 -6.35 -5.91 7.86
C ASN A 143 -5.00 -6.35 8.39
N TYR A 144 -4.09 -5.40 8.61
CA TYR A 144 -2.74 -5.67 9.10
C TYR A 144 -2.42 -4.85 10.34
N ASP A 145 -1.77 -5.49 11.29
CA ASP A 145 -0.93 -4.79 12.25
C ASP A 145 0.38 -4.41 11.57
N SER A 146 0.83 -3.20 11.77
CA SER A 146 2.00 -2.64 11.10
C SER A 146 3.02 -2.09 12.09
N LYS A 147 4.30 -2.34 11.82
CA LYS A 147 5.44 -1.75 12.53
C LYS A 147 6.35 -1.09 11.51
N PHE A 148 6.81 0.09 11.84
CA PHE A 148 7.67 0.90 10.98
C PHE A 148 8.95 1.27 11.71
N ASP A 149 10.07 1.02 11.07
CA ASP A 149 11.39 1.52 11.46
C ASP A 149 11.81 2.56 10.41
N VAL A 150 11.58 3.84 10.72
CA VAL A 150 11.90 4.97 9.84
C VAL A 150 13.29 5.47 10.14
N ARG A 151 14.13 5.60 9.13
CA ARG A 151 15.49 6.16 9.23
C ARG A 151 15.53 7.49 8.50
N LEU A 152 15.64 8.56 9.26
CA LEU A 152 15.73 9.92 8.74
C LEU A 152 17.16 10.43 8.90
N PRO A 153 17.78 11.06 7.87
CA PRO A 153 19.18 11.47 7.90
C PRO A 153 19.57 12.39 9.05
N MET A 154 18.66 13.26 9.48
CA MET A 154 18.95 14.27 10.51
C MET A 154 18.36 13.92 11.89
N ILE A 155 17.36 13.04 11.94
CA ILE A 155 16.61 12.74 13.18
C ILE A 155 17.02 11.37 13.74
N GLY A 156 17.56 10.50 12.89
CA GLY A 156 17.90 9.14 13.27
C GLY A 156 16.74 8.16 13.08
N LYS A 157 16.61 7.20 13.99
CA LYS A 157 15.57 6.18 13.95
C LYS A 157 14.33 6.61 14.70
N VAL A 158 13.19 6.46 14.05
CA VAL A 158 11.85 6.62 14.66
C VAL A 158 11.10 5.32 14.45
N LYS A 159 10.51 4.80 15.52
CA LYS A 159 9.64 3.62 15.44
C LYS A 159 8.20 4.03 15.55
N MET A 160 7.35 3.42 14.73
CA MET A 160 5.90 3.63 14.78
C MET A 160 5.18 2.29 14.71
N GLN A 161 4.00 2.23 15.29
CA GLN A 161 3.11 1.10 15.20
C GLN A 161 1.73 1.57 14.77
N GLY A 162 1.00 0.71 14.05
CA GLY A 162 -0.32 1.07 13.57
C GLY A 162 -1.06 -0.10 12.96
N LYS A 163 -2.15 0.22 12.30
CA LYS A 163 -3.00 -0.72 11.57
C LYS A 163 -3.25 -0.18 10.17
N ALA A 164 -3.32 -1.08 9.19
CA ALA A 164 -3.73 -0.80 7.83
C ALA A 164 -4.98 -1.62 7.47
N THR A 165 -5.95 -0.97 6.85
CA THR A 165 -7.19 -1.60 6.39
C THR A 165 -7.55 -1.13 4.98
#